data_67f67c1edbca3006fffc8bbeccf46364
#
_entry.id   67f67c1edbca3006fffc8bbeccf46364
#
_cell.length_a   1.000
_cell.length_b   1.000
_cell.length_c   1.000
_cell.angle_alpha   90.00
_cell.angle_beta   90.00
_cell.angle_gamma   90.00
#
_symmetry.space_group_name_H-M   'P 1'
#
loop_
_entity.id
_entity.type
_entity.pdbx_description
1 polymer ?
#
loop_
_entity_poly.entity_id
_entity_poly.type
_entity_poly.pdbx_seq_one_letter_code
_entity_poly.pdbx_strand_id
1 'polypeptide(L)'
;MSERLRAVVDALDVRPGDRVLEIGCGHGVAATLVCERLDGGRLTAVDRSPKMIAAAARRNATHVEAGRAEFLVAELEELDLGERRFDKVFAVRVGLFHRDPDRARSLVNRWLAPGGKLFEFFDPPG
;
A
#
# COMPACT_ATOMS: atom_id res chain seq x y z
N MET A 1 -8.31 0.54 16.83
CA MET A 1 -7.76 0.91 15.52
C MET A 1 -7.11 2.28 15.60
N SER A 2 -5.99 2.46 14.97
CA SER A 2 -5.21 3.69 15.06
C SER A 2 -5.88 4.86 14.32
N GLU A 3 -6.12 5.96 15.03
CA GLU A 3 -6.60 7.20 14.41
C GLU A 3 -5.59 7.73 13.39
N ARG A 4 -4.30 7.48 13.63
CA ARG A 4 -3.24 7.88 12.72
C ARG A 4 -3.33 7.19 11.38
N LEU A 5 -3.56 5.87 11.36
CA LEU A 5 -3.73 5.13 10.10
C LEU A 5 -5.03 5.54 9.41
N ARG A 6 -6.07 5.84 10.15
CA ARG A 6 -7.30 6.35 9.58
C ARG A 6 -7.05 7.70 8.88
N ALA A 7 -6.29 8.60 9.52
CA ALA A 7 -5.92 9.88 8.92
C ALA A 7 -5.08 9.70 7.65
N VAL A 8 -4.16 8.73 7.66
CA VAL A 8 -3.36 8.38 6.47
C VAL A 8 -4.27 7.98 5.33
N VAL A 9 -5.19 7.06 5.57
CA VAL A 9 -6.08 6.56 4.52
C VAL A 9 -7.03 7.66 4.04
N ASP A 10 -7.51 8.52 4.95
CA ASP A 10 -8.32 9.67 4.57
C ASP A 10 -7.56 10.58 3.60
N ALA A 11 -6.27 10.81 3.85
CA ALA A 11 -5.43 11.65 2.99
C ALA A 11 -5.26 11.09 1.58
N LEU A 12 -5.37 9.77 1.42
CA LEU A 12 -5.27 9.13 0.09
C LEU A 12 -6.46 9.46 -0.81
N ASP A 13 -7.59 9.83 -0.22
CA ASP A 13 -8.84 10.06 -0.98
C ASP A 13 -9.16 8.89 -1.92
N VAL A 14 -9.21 7.69 -1.34
CA VAL A 14 -9.44 6.46 -2.11
C VAL A 14 -10.82 6.50 -2.77
N ARG A 15 -10.84 6.33 -4.10
CA ARG A 15 -12.07 6.23 -4.88
C ARG A 15 -12.45 4.76 -5.05
N PRO A 16 -13.74 4.45 -5.22
CA PRO A 16 -14.19 3.05 -5.28
C PRO A 16 -13.46 2.20 -6.31
N GLY A 17 -13.14 2.73 -7.48
CA GLY A 17 -12.46 2.01 -8.56
C GLY A 17 -10.94 2.10 -8.57
N ASP A 18 -10.34 2.69 -7.55
CA ASP A 18 -8.90 2.91 -7.54
C ASP A 18 -8.10 1.59 -7.50
N ARG A 19 -6.97 1.61 -8.19
CA ARG A 19 -5.91 0.60 -8.07
C ARG A 19 -4.88 1.18 -7.12
N VAL A 20 -4.74 0.58 -5.95
CA VAL A 20 -3.89 1.09 -4.86
C VAL A 20 -2.76 0.12 -4.58
N LEU A 21 -1.55 0.63 -4.42
CA LEU A 21 -0.39 -0.15 -4.00
C LEU A 21 0.09 0.36 -2.65
N GLU A 22 0.18 -0.54 -1.67
CA GLU A 22 0.75 -0.23 -0.36
C GLU A 22 2.12 -0.88 -0.23
N ILE A 23 3.15 -0.07 0.07
CA ILE A 23 4.50 -0.53 0.32
C ILE A 23 4.72 -0.64 1.83
N GLY A 24 5.13 -1.83 2.29
CA GLY A 24 5.39 -2.05 3.71
C GLY A 24 4.12 -2.14 4.55
N CYS A 25 3.21 -3.04 4.16
CA CYS A 25 1.86 -3.08 4.76
C CYS A 25 1.80 -3.61 6.20
N GLY A 26 2.86 -4.23 6.71
CA GLY A 26 2.84 -4.84 8.03
C GLY A 26 1.72 -5.86 8.15
N HIS A 27 1.01 -5.85 9.26
CA HIS A 27 -0.08 -6.82 9.48
C HIS A 27 -1.45 -6.37 8.95
N GLY A 28 -1.47 -5.33 8.09
CA GLY A 28 -2.63 -5.04 7.24
C GLY A 28 -3.73 -4.16 7.81
N VAL A 29 -3.46 -3.32 8.81
CA VAL A 29 -4.49 -2.43 9.37
C VAL A 29 -4.91 -1.34 8.38
N ALA A 30 -3.92 -0.66 7.77
CA ALA A 30 -4.22 0.35 6.75
C ALA A 30 -4.90 -0.29 5.54
N ALA A 31 -4.47 -1.49 5.18
CA ALA A 31 -5.08 -2.25 4.08
C ALA A 31 -6.57 -2.46 4.30
N THR A 32 -6.99 -2.79 5.54
CA THR A 32 -8.41 -2.94 5.87
C THR A 32 -9.17 -1.65 5.58
N LEU A 33 -8.62 -0.52 6.02
CA LEU A 33 -9.26 0.79 5.83
C LEU A 33 -9.39 1.16 4.35
N VAL A 34 -8.37 0.86 3.55
CA VAL A 34 -8.40 1.09 2.11
C VAL A 34 -9.49 0.22 1.47
N CYS A 35 -9.50 -1.07 1.78
CA CYS A 35 -10.44 -2.02 1.17
C CYS A 35 -11.91 -1.67 1.47
N GLU A 36 -12.16 -1.10 2.63
CA GLU A 36 -13.51 -0.64 3.00
C GLU A 36 -14.04 0.46 2.08
N ARG A 37 -13.15 1.14 1.36
CA ARG A 37 -13.50 2.23 0.43
C ARG A 37 -13.53 1.79 -1.03
N LEU A 38 -13.12 0.55 -1.31
CA LEU A 38 -13.07 0.02 -2.66
C LEU A 38 -14.37 -0.67 -3.04
N ASP A 39 -14.79 -0.44 -4.30
CA ASP A 39 -15.92 -1.12 -4.91
C ASP A 39 -15.57 -1.21 -6.40
N GLY A 40 -15.14 -2.39 -6.83
CA GLY A 40 -14.59 -2.58 -8.17
C GLY A 40 -13.10 -2.30 -8.27
N GLY A 41 -12.53 -1.55 -7.34
CA GLY A 41 -11.09 -1.30 -7.26
C GLY A 41 -10.35 -2.44 -6.57
N ARG A 42 -9.04 -2.28 -6.48
CA ARG A 42 -8.19 -3.34 -5.90
C ARG A 42 -6.98 -2.75 -5.18
N LEU A 43 -6.64 -3.36 -4.04
CA LEU A 43 -5.42 -3.09 -3.31
C LEU A 43 -4.42 -4.22 -3.55
N THR A 44 -3.19 -3.86 -3.90
CA THR A 44 -2.04 -4.75 -3.85
C THR A 44 -1.15 -4.25 -2.72
N ALA A 45 -0.85 -5.10 -1.75
CA ALA A 45 -0.05 -4.72 -0.59
C ALA A 45 1.16 -5.62 -0.49
N VAL A 46 2.33 -5.03 -0.27
CA VAL A 46 3.58 -5.79 -0.18
C VAL A 46 4.29 -5.51 1.14
N ASP A 47 5.02 -6.50 1.61
CA ASP A 47 5.88 -6.38 2.78
C ASP A 47 6.99 -7.43 2.63
N ARG A 48 8.19 -7.11 3.11
CA ARG A 48 9.33 -8.03 3.04
C ARG A 48 9.18 -9.24 3.97
N SER A 49 8.32 -9.14 4.98
CA SER A 49 8.15 -10.19 6.00
C SER A 49 7.05 -11.17 5.62
N PRO A 50 7.37 -12.46 5.40
CA PRO A 50 6.33 -13.47 5.18
C PRO A 50 5.35 -13.57 6.34
N LYS A 51 5.84 -13.37 7.58
CA LYS A 51 4.99 -13.39 8.78
C LYS A 51 3.97 -12.26 8.77
N MET A 52 4.41 -11.05 8.38
CA MET A 52 3.50 -9.90 8.28
C MET A 52 2.47 -10.12 7.19
N ILE A 53 2.89 -10.61 6.03
CA ILE A 53 1.98 -10.90 4.91
C ILE A 53 0.93 -11.94 5.32
N ALA A 54 1.34 -13.01 6.00
CA ALA A 54 0.38 -14.00 6.48
C ALA A 54 -0.64 -13.39 7.44
N ALA A 55 -0.19 -12.55 8.37
CA ALA A 55 -1.08 -11.87 9.31
C ALA A 55 -2.02 -10.89 8.60
N ALA A 56 -1.51 -10.12 7.64
CA ALA A 56 -2.30 -9.17 6.86
C ALA A 56 -3.39 -9.89 6.05
N ALA A 57 -3.05 -10.99 5.41
CA ALA A 57 -3.99 -11.79 4.62
C ALA A 57 -5.09 -12.38 5.50
N ARG A 58 -4.74 -12.88 6.69
CA ARG A 58 -5.74 -13.39 7.63
C ARG A 58 -6.68 -12.30 8.11
N ARG A 59 -6.13 -11.14 8.48
CA ARG A 59 -6.92 -9.99 8.92
C ARG A 59 -7.92 -9.56 7.84
N ASN A 60 -7.54 -9.66 6.59
CA ASN A 60 -8.29 -9.17 5.45
C ASN A 60 -8.87 -10.30 4.58
N ALA A 61 -9.10 -11.48 5.16
CA ALA A 61 -9.54 -12.66 4.40
C ALA A 61 -10.78 -12.39 3.55
N THR A 62 -11.76 -11.65 4.09
CA THR A 62 -12.98 -11.31 3.37
C THR A 62 -12.68 -10.50 2.11
N HIS A 63 -11.76 -9.53 2.23
CA HIS A 63 -11.36 -8.69 1.08
C HIS A 63 -10.56 -9.48 0.06
N VAL A 64 -9.71 -10.40 0.51
CA VAL A 64 -8.96 -11.28 -0.39
C VAL A 64 -9.93 -12.17 -1.18
N GLU A 65 -10.88 -12.79 -0.50
CA GLU A 65 -11.88 -13.65 -1.14
C GLU A 65 -12.75 -12.88 -2.13
N ALA A 66 -13.05 -11.62 -1.83
CA ALA A 66 -13.85 -10.78 -2.70
C ALA A 66 -13.06 -10.18 -3.88
N GLY A 67 -11.75 -10.43 -3.96
CA GLY A 67 -10.90 -9.91 -5.02
C GLY A 67 -10.51 -8.44 -4.85
N ARG A 68 -10.76 -7.85 -3.67
CA ARG A 68 -10.40 -6.46 -3.39
C ARG A 68 -8.97 -6.30 -2.91
N ALA A 69 -8.33 -7.36 -2.42
CA ALA A 69 -6.99 -7.29 -1.85
C ALA A 69 -6.11 -8.46 -2.26
N GLU A 70 -4.83 -8.16 -2.44
CA GLU A 70 -3.78 -9.15 -2.69
C GLU A 70 -2.57 -8.77 -1.82
N PHE A 71 -1.99 -9.75 -1.14
CA PHE A 71 -0.85 -9.53 -0.25
C PHE A 71 0.34 -10.36 -0.74
N LEU A 72 1.48 -9.70 -0.98
CA LEU A 72 2.66 -10.32 -1.57
C LEU A 72 3.91 -10.05 -0.75
N VAL A 73 4.76 -11.07 -0.59
CA VAL A 73 6.07 -10.90 0.05
C VAL A 73 7.02 -10.29 -0.98
N ALA A 74 7.41 -9.04 -0.78
CA ALA A 74 8.35 -8.36 -1.67
C ALA A 74 8.89 -7.10 -1.02
N GLU A 75 10.09 -6.70 -1.41
CA GLU A 75 10.65 -5.38 -1.12
C GLU A 75 10.48 -4.50 -2.36
N LEU A 76 10.41 -3.20 -2.16
CA LEU A 76 10.23 -2.25 -3.27
C LEU A 76 11.33 -2.40 -4.34
N GLU A 77 12.58 -2.63 -3.89
CA GLU A 77 13.72 -2.76 -4.80
C GLU A 77 13.63 -3.98 -5.72
N GLU A 78 12.91 -5.01 -5.29
CA GLU A 78 12.77 -6.27 -6.03
C GLU A 78 11.39 -6.46 -6.62
N LEU A 79 10.49 -5.50 -6.39
CA LEU A 79 9.09 -5.62 -6.80
C LEU A 79 8.96 -5.69 -8.31
N ASP A 80 8.26 -6.72 -8.78
CA ASP A 80 7.90 -6.87 -10.19
C ASP A 80 6.43 -7.27 -10.28
N LEU A 81 5.61 -6.32 -10.67
CA LEU A 81 4.18 -6.52 -10.87
C LEU A 81 3.81 -6.46 -12.36
N GLY A 82 4.81 -6.63 -13.22
CA GLY A 82 4.61 -6.63 -14.67
C GLY A 82 4.14 -5.28 -15.19
N GLU A 83 3.05 -5.29 -15.92
CA GLU A 83 2.50 -4.08 -16.55
C GLU A 83 1.46 -3.37 -15.69
N ARG A 84 1.24 -3.84 -14.46
CA ARG A 84 0.28 -3.20 -13.57
C ARG A 84 0.69 -1.76 -13.27
N ARG A 85 -0.30 -0.88 -13.23
CA ARG A 85 -0.09 0.53 -12.84
C ARG A 85 -1.14 0.90 -11.81
N PHE A 86 -0.79 1.84 -10.94
CA PHE A 86 -1.61 2.19 -9.79
C PHE A 86 -1.98 3.66 -9.81
N ASP A 87 -3.20 3.94 -9.39
CA ASP A 87 -3.71 5.30 -9.26
C ASP A 87 -3.15 5.97 -8.01
N LYS A 88 -2.92 5.18 -6.97
CA LYS A 88 -2.34 5.65 -5.72
C LYS A 88 -1.36 4.61 -5.19
N VAL A 89 -0.18 5.10 -4.79
CA VAL A 89 0.83 4.30 -4.10
C VAL A 89 1.11 4.99 -2.79
N PHE A 90 1.13 4.24 -1.69
CA PHE A 90 1.46 4.83 -0.41
C PHE A 90 2.39 3.95 0.43
N ALA A 91 3.15 4.61 1.29
CA ALA A 91 4.08 3.96 2.20
C ALA A 91 4.02 4.68 3.55
N VAL A 92 3.93 3.92 4.64
CA VAL A 92 3.92 4.46 5.99
C VAL A 92 5.14 3.92 6.72
N ARG A 93 6.06 4.80 7.10
CA ARG A 93 7.26 4.46 7.86
C ARG A 93 8.13 3.41 7.18
N VAL A 94 8.26 3.48 5.87
CA VAL A 94 9.13 2.58 5.10
C VAL A 94 10.52 3.19 5.02
N GLY A 95 11.51 2.45 5.52
CA GLY A 95 12.88 2.95 5.70
C GLY A 95 13.55 3.49 4.45
N LEU A 96 13.30 2.88 3.28
CA LEU A 96 13.92 3.33 2.04
C LEU A 96 13.54 4.78 1.70
N PHE A 97 12.29 5.18 1.95
CA PHE A 97 11.83 6.55 1.71
C PHE A 97 12.52 7.56 2.62
N HIS A 98 13.04 7.09 3.75
CA HIS A 98 13.77 7.93 4.69
C HIS A 98 15.27 7.98 4.37
N ARG A 99 15.86 6.82 4.05
CA ARG A 99 17.31 6.71 3.80
C ARG A 99 17.71 7.23 2.42
N ASP A 100 16.89 6.97 1.41
CA ASP A 100 17.20 7.33 0.02
C ASP A 100 15.89 7.66 -0.71
N PRO A 101 15.30 8.84 -0.42
CA PRO A 101 13.99 9.20 -0.97
C PRO A 101 13.97 9.27 -2.50
N ASP A 102 15.06 9.74 -3.12
CA ASP A 102 15.10 9.84 -4.58
C ASP A 102 15.05 8.46 -5.23
N ARG A 103 15.77 7.50 -4.67
CA ARG A 103 15.73 6.11 -5.15
C ARG A 103 14.34 5.51 -4.95
N ALA A 104 13.75 5.69 -3.78
CA ALA A 104 12.41 5.17 -3.48
C ALA A 104 11.38 5.71 -4.45
N ARG A 105 11.40 7.01 -4.70
CA ARG A 105 10.47 7.66 -5.63
C ARG A 105 10.67 7.18 -7.06
N SER A 106 11.92 7.01 -7.47
CA SER A 106 12.25 6.47 -8.79
C SER A 106 11.71 5.07 -8.98
N LEU A 107 11.86 4.21 -7.96
CA LEU A 107 11.33 2.85 -8.00
C LEU A 107 9.80 2.84 -8.07
N VAL A 108 9.13 3.70 -7.31
CA VAL A 108 7.67 3.79 -7.31
C VAL A 108 7.14 4.34 -8.62
N ASN A 109 7.86 5.28 -9.23
CA ASN A 109 7.40 5.95 -10.44
C ASN A 109 7.04 4.97 -11.56
N ARG A 110 7.74 3.86 -11.65
CA ARG A 110 7.45 2.81 -12.66
C ARG A 110 6.09 2.15 -12.44
N TRP A 111 5.54 2.25 -11.23
CA TRP A 111 4.26 1.64 -10.88
C TRP A 111 3.09 2.62 -10.92
N LEU A 112 3.34 3.89 -11.17
CA LEU A 112 2.28 4.90 -11.22
C LEU A 112 1.60 4.92 -12.59
N ALA A 113 0.28 4.91 -12.57
CA ALA A 113 -0.53 5.17 -13.76
C ALA A 113 -0.40 6.65 -14.15
N PRO A 114 -0.72 7.03 -15.41
CA PRO A 114 -0.81 8.44 -15.76
C PRO A 114 -1.76 9.17 -14.80
N GLY A 115 -1.27 10.23 -14.16
CA GLY A 115 -2.04 10.96 -13.14
C GLY A 115 -2.03 10.31 -11.76
N GLY A 116 -1.37 9.17 -11.61
CA GLY A 116 -1.24 8.50 -10.32
C GLY A 116 -0.36 9.29 -9.36
N LYS A 117 -0.56 9.07 -8.06
CA LYS A 117 0.14 9.83 -7.01
C LYS A 117 0.78 8.92 -5.98
N LEU A 118 1.96 9.35 -5.51
CA LEU A 118 2.66 8.73 -4.39
C LEU A 118 2.41 9.54 -3.12
N PHE A 119 2.10 8.84 -2.04
CA PHE A 119 1.91 9.40 -0.70
C PHE A 119 2.92 8.77 0.24
N GLU A 120 3.78 9.59 0.85
CA GLU A 120 4.79 9.14 1.81
C GLU A 120 4.43 9.67 3.19
N PHE A 121 4.36 8.77 4.16
CA PHE A 121 4.02 9.13 5.54
C PHE A 121 5.14 8.70 6.48
N PHE A 122 5.56 9.60 7.33
CA PHE A 122 6.61 9.36 8.34
C PHE A 122 6.04 9.62 9.74
N ASP A 123 6.73 9.12 10.75
CA ASP A 123 6.35 9.45 12.12
C ASP A 123 6.59 10.94 12.34
N PRO A 124 5.67 11.63 13.01
CA PRO A 124 5.93 13.01 13.39
C PRO A 124 7.15 13.06 14.32
N PRO A 125 7.96 14.11 14.23
CA PRO A 125 9.08 14.28 15.13
C PRO A 125 8.57 14.27 16.57
N GLY A 126 9.17 13.43 17.35
CA GLY A 126 8.96 13.04 18.69
C GLY A 126 8.08 13.64 19.64
#